data_b91217ce40984b57fcebc914f2455d09
#
_entry.id   b91217ce40984b57fcebc914f2455d09
#
_cell.length_a   1.000
_cell.length_b   1.000
_cell.length_c   1.000
_cell.angle_alpha   90.00
_cell.angle_beta   90.00
_cell.angle_gamma   90.00
#
_symmetry.space_group_name_H-M   'P 1'
#
loop_
_entity.id
_entity.type
_entity.pdbx_description
1 polymer ?
#
loop_
_entity_poly.entity_id
_entity_poly.type
_entity_poly.pdbx_seq_one_letter_code
_entity_poly.pdbx_strand_id
1 'polypeptide(L)'
;MSQLLFAMTRNLPAGPHLVSRLDRVAIGLSGLCMVHCLATAVALALLASAGGLLGAAWIHEVGLTLAMVLGGAALGRGVAEHGFMMPSAVGGLGLGVMSGALTMPHDGTEALFTIVGVAVLALGHQLNRIAAN
;
A
#
# COMPACT_ATOMS: atom_id res chain seq x y z
N MET A 1 32.28 -7.88 -22.42
CA MET A 1 31.08 -8.74 -22.41
C MET A 1 29.82 -7.98 -21.96
N SER A 2 29.91 -7.03 -21.04
CA SER A 2 28.79 -6.19 -20.55
C SER A 2 28.22 -5.23 -21.63
N GLN A 3 29.04 -4.67 -22.50
CA GLN A 3 28.64 -3.72 -23.55
C GLN A 3 27.82 -4.38 -24.67
N LEU A 4 28.04 -5.65 -24.97
CA LEU A 4 27.32 -6.39 -25.99
C LEU A 4 25.90 -6.77 -25.53
N LEU A 5 25.71 -7.10 -24.23
CA LEU A 5 24.40 -7.36 -23.65
C LEU A 5 23.53 -6.07 -23.63
N PHE A 6 24.12 -4.91 -23.36
CA PHE A 6 23.44 -3.62 -23.36
C PHE A 6 23.02 -3.17 -24.78
N ALA A 7 23.80 -3.55 -25.80
CA ALA A 7 23.47 -3.26 -27.20
C ALA A 7 22.35 -4.16 -27.74
N MET A 8 22.24 -5.41 -27.24
CA MET A 8 21.21 -6.38 -27.67
C MET A 8 19.81 -6.03 -27.16
N THR A 9 19.71 -5.39 -25.98
CA THR A 9 18.40 -4.97 -25.43
C THR A 9 17.83 -3.70 -26.07
N ARG A 10 18.66 -2.93 -26.80
CA ARG A 10 18.24 -1.70 -27.51
C ARG A 10 17.48 -1.92 -28.82
N ASN A 11 17.51 -3.14 -29.37
CA ASN A 11 17.01 -3.42 -30.71
C ASN A 11 15.74 -4.28 -30.74
N LEU A 12 14.97 -4.34 -29.67
CA LEU A 12 13.61 -4.83 -29.78
C LEU A 12 12.72 -3.68 -30.26
N PRO A 13 12.16 -3.76 -31.48
CA PRO A 13 11.19 -2.76 -31.94
C PRO A 13 9.86 -3.00 -31.22
N ALA A 14 9.78 -2.69 -29.95
CA ALA A 14 8.51 -2.42 -29.32
C ALA A 14 8.04 -1.10 -29.91
N GLY A 15 7.18 -1.17 -30.93
CA GLY A 15 6.64 0.01 -31.57
C GLY A 15 6.09 0.97 -30.54
N PRO A 16 6.34 2.29 -30.65
CA PRO A 16 5.97 3.29 -29.65
C PRO A 16 4.48 3.26 -29.25
N HIS A 17 3.65 2.68 -30.10
CA HIS A 17 2.21 2.48 -29.84
C HIS A 17 1.86 1.33 -28.89
N LEU A 18 2.68 0.29 -28.79
CA LEU A 18 2.47 -0.84 -27.89
C LEU A 18 2.84 -0.45 -26.45
N VAL A 19 3.96 0.22 -26.27
CA VAL A 19 4.40 0.73 -24.96
C VAL A 19 3.38 1.72 -24.41
N SER A 20 2.88 2.64 -25.24
CA SER A 20 1.89 3.64 -24.78
C SER A 20 0.52 3.03 -24.44
N ARG A 21 0.13 1.93 -25.05
CA ARG A 21 -1.13 1.21 -24.72
C ARG A 21 -0.98 0.43 -23.41
N LEU A 22 0.12 -0.27 -23.22
CA LEU A 22 0.41 -0.98 -21.98
C LEU A 22 0.54 -0.04 -20.80
N ASP A 23 1.18 1.11 -20.96
CA ASP A 23 1.27 2.16 -19.94
C ASP A 23 -0.11 2.69 -19.55
N ARG A 24 -0.98 2.97 -20.51
CA ARG A 24 -2.35 3.44 -20.22
C ARG A 24 -3.17 2.39 -19.47
N VAL A 25 -3.05 1.11 -19.85
CA VAL A 25 -3.72 0.01 -19.15
C VAL A 25 -3.17 -0.15 -17.74
N ALA A 26 -1.85 -0.07 -17.58
CA ALA A 26 -1.21 -0.15 -16.27
C ALA A 26 -1.62 1.01 -15.35
N ILE A 27 -1.64 2.24 -15.87
CA ILE A 27 -2.10 3.43 -15.13
C ILE A 27 -3.58 3.30 -14.77
N GLY A 28 -4.43 2.88 -15.71
CA GLY A 28 -5.86 2.67 -15.49
C GLY A 28 -6.13 1.60 -14.42
N LEU A 29 -5.44 0.46 -14.51
CA LEU A 29 -5.56 -0.63 -13.54
C LEU A 29 -5.06 -0.20 -12.15
N SER A 30 -3.95 0.54 -12.10
CA SER A 30 -3.42 1.09 -10.85
C SER A 30 -4.36 2.10 -10.21
N GLY A 31 -4.97 2.98 -11.01
CA GLY A 31 -5.99 3.92 -10.55
C GLY A 31 -7.24 3.21 -10.02
N LEU A 32 -7.72 2.20 -10.75
CA LEU A 32 -8.86 1.38 -10.32
C LEU A 32 -8.58 0.65 -9.00
N CYS A 33 -7.38 0.06 -8.87
CA CYS A 33 -6.93 -0.58 -7.63
C CYS A 33 -6.92 0.41 -6.46
N MET A 34 -6.42 1.62 -6.68
CA MET A 34 -6.37 2.65 -5.64
C MET A 34 -7.78 3.10 -5.21
N VAL A 35 -8.68 3.32 -6.17
CA VAL A 35 -10.09 3.67 -5.89
C VAL A 35 -10.78 2.54 -5.14
N HIS A 36 -10.58 1.29 -5.57
CA HIS A 36 -11.15 0.11 -4.90
C HIS A 36 -10.65 0.00 -3.45
N CYS A 37 -9.34 0.10 -3.23
CA CYS A 37 -8.76 0.04 -1.89
C CYS A 37 -9.27 1.17 -0.98
N LEU A 38 -9.34 2.40 -1.51
CA LEU A 38 -9.84 3.53 -0.74
C LEU A 38 -11.33 3.39 -0.42
N ALA A 39 -12.15 3.01 -1.41
CA ALA A 39 -13.59 2.78 -1.22
C ALA A 39 -13.83 1.65 -0.21
N THR A 40 -13.07 0.56 -0.27
CA THR A 40 -13.18 -0.55 0.69
C THR A 40 -12.77 -0.10 2.09
N ALA A 41 -11.69 0.66 2.24
CA ALA A 41 -11.26 1.18 3.53
C ALA A 41 -12.30 2.11 4.15
N VAL A 42 -12.87 3.03 3.35
CA VAL A 42 -13.96 3.94 3.79
C VAL A 42 -15.22 3.15 4.13
N ALA A 43 -15.61 2.17 3.31
CA ALA A 43 -16.77 1.33 3.57
C ALA A 43 -16.62 0.55 4.88
N LEU A 44 -15.45 -0.06 5.11
CA LEU A 44 -15.16 -0.79 6.35
C LEU A 44 -15.15 0.13 7.57
N ALA A 45 -14.60 1.34 7.45
CA ALA A 45 -14.63 2.33 8.53
C ALA A 45 -16.05 2.76 8.87
N LEU A 46 -16.90 2.99 7.86
CA LEU A 46 -18.31 3.35 8.05
C LEU A 46 -19.13 2.19 8.65
N LEU A 47 -18.89 0.95 8.19
CA LEU A 47 -19.55 -0.22 8.76
C LEU A 47 -19.10 -0.48 10.21
N ALA A 48 -17.83 -0.30 10.52
CA ALA A 48 -17.31 -0.42 11.89
C ALA A 48 -17.96 0.62 12.83
N SER A 49 -18.19 1.84 12.34
CA SER A 49 -18.87 2.90 13.13
C SER A 49 -20.37 2.68 13.29
N ALA A 50 -21.02 1.89 12.40
CA ALA A 50 -22.48 1.67 12.43
C ALA A 50 -22.95 0.70 13.54
N GLY A 51 -22.05 0.12 14.32
CA GLY A 51 -22.35 -0.82 15.41
C GLY A 51 -22.95 -2.16 14.92
N GLY A 52 -22.63 -3.23 15.57
CA GLY A 52 -23.12 -4.56 15.22
C GLY A 52 -21.99 -5.58 15.18
N LEU A 53 -22.21 -6.73 14.53
CA LEU A 53 -21.26 -7.82 14.45
C LEU A 53 -19.91 -7.39 13.85
N LEU A 54 -19.93 -6.44 12.91
CA LEU A 54 -18.75 -5.86 12.27
C LEU A 54 -18.02 -4.83 13.15
N GLY A 55 -18.69 -4.30 14.18
CA GLY A 55 -18.11 -3.40 15.19
C GLY A 55 -17.49 -4.15 16.37
N ALA A 56 -17.44 -5.48 16.33
CA ALA A 56 -16.80 -6.24 17.39
C ALA A 56 -15.29 -5.94 17.41
N ALA A 57 -14.77 -5.56 18.57
CA ALA A 57 -13.38 -5.14 18.77
C ALA A 57 -12.39 -6.16 18.17
N TRP A 58 -12.63 -7.45 18.34
CA TRP A 58 -11.76 -8.51 17.85
C TRP A 58 -11.64 -8.52 16.31
N ILE A 59 -12.69 -8.16 15.55
CA ILE A 59 -12.64 -8.08 14.08
C ILE A 59 -11.72 -6.93 13.65
N HIS A 60 -11.83 -5.80 14.34
CA HIS A 60 -10.95 -4.65 14.12
C HIS A 60 -9.49 -5.02 14.43
N GLU A 61 -9.23 -5.63 15.57
CA GLU A 61 -7.89 -6.05 15.99
C GLU A 61 -7.25 -7.05 15.03
N VAL A 62 -7.99 -8.08 14.63
CA VAL A 62 -7.51 -9.08 13.67
C VAL A 62 -7.27 -8.47 12.30
N GLY A 63 -8.21 -7.65 11.81
CA GLY A 63 -8.07 -6.96 10.52
C GLY A 63 -6.86 -6.03 10.49
N LEU A 64 -6.67 -5.25 11.54
CA LEU A 64 -5.56 -4.32 11.68
C LEU A 64 -4.21 -5.07 11.77
N THR A 65 -4.16 -6.15 12.54
CA THR A 65 -2.96 -7.00 12.65
C THR A 65 -2.58 -7.61 11.31
N LEU A 66 -3.54 -8.15 10.57
CA LEU A 66 -3.31 -8.69 9.22
C LEU A 66 -2.81 -7.60 8.27
N ALA A 67 -3.42 -6.40 8.30
CA ALA A 67 -2.98 -5.28 7.48
C ALA A 67 -1.54 -4.87 7.79
N MET A 68 -1.16 -4.86 9.08
CA MET A 68 0.21 -4.56 9.50
C MET A 68 1.22 -5.60 9.02
N VAL A 69 0.91 -6.88 9.16
CA VAL A 69 1.80 -7.98 8.72
C VAL A 69 1.99 -7.94 7.20
N LEU A 70 0.90 -7.82 6.44
CA LEU A 70 0.96 -7.77 4.98
C LEU A 70 1.65 -6.50 4.48
N GLY A 71 1.34 -5.35 5.09
CA GLY A 71 1.97 -4.08 4.77
C GLY A 71 3.48 -4.09 5.05
N GLY A 72 3.88 -4.60 6.20
CA GLY A 72 5.29 -4.75 6.56
C GLY A 72 6.04 -5.69 5.62
N ALA A 73 5.44 -6.83 5.27
CA ALA A 73 6.01 -7.78 4.32
C ALA A 73 6.18 -7.16 2.92
N ALA A 74 5.19 -6.42 2.44
CA ALA A 74 5.24 -5.76 1.13
C ALA A 74 6.33 -4.68 1.07
N LEU A 75 6.45 -3.85 2.11
CA LEU A 75 7.50 -2.83 2.21
C LEU A 75 8.90 -3.45 2.32
N GLY A 76 9.03 -4.52 3.10
CA GLY A 76 10.30 -5.27 3.23
C GLY A 76 10.76 -5.87 1.91
N ARG A 77 9.82 -6.45 1.13
CA ARG A 77 10.14 -6.92 -0.23
C ARG A 77 10.59 -5.79 -1.14
N GLY A 78 9.92 -4.65 -1.10
CA GLY A 78 10.31 -3.50 -1.90
C GLY A 78 11.75 -3.09 -1.63
N VAL A 79 12.15 -2.97 -0.36
CA VAL A 79 13.55 -2.68 0.00
C VAL A 79 14.52 -3.72 -0.59
N ALA A 80 14.16 -4.99 -0.53
CA ALA A 80 14.99 -6.06 -1.09
C ALA A 80 15.11 -5.99 -2.63
N GLU A 81 14.07 -5.50 -3.31
CA GLU A 81 14.01 -5.41 -4.78
C GLU A 81 14.70 -4.14 -5.32
N HIS A 82 14.45 -2.98 -4.76
CA HIS A 82 14.95 -1.69 -5.27
C HIS A 82 16.00 -1.01 -4.39
N GLY A 83 16.20 -1.44 -3.14
CA GLY A 83 17.23 -0.94 -2.24
C GLY A 83 16.93 0.41 -1.56
N PHE A 84 15.80 1.08 -1.87
CA PHE A 84 15.45 2.36 -1.27
C PHE A 84 14.76 2.17 0.09
N MET A 85 15.28 2.82 1.13
CA MET A 85 14.77 2.73 2.51
C MET A 85 13.61 3.70 2.79
N MET A 86 13.47 4.77 2.03
CA MET A 86 12.48 5.83 2.28
C MET A 86 11.02 5.32 2.29
N PRO A 87 10.58 4.49 1.34
CA PRO A 87 9.22 3.92 1.36
C PRO A 87 8.94 3.14 2.65
N SER A 88 9.91 2.34 3.08
CA SER A 88 9.79 1.53 4.30
C SER A 88 9.82 2.37 5.56
N ALA A 89 10.58 3.47 5.59
CA ALA A 89 10.57 4.39 6.72
C ALA A 89 9.20 5.08 6.87
N VAL A 90 8.64 5.58 5.77
CA VAL A 90 7.31 6.21 5.76
C VAL A 90 6.22 5.19 6.09
N GLY A 91 6.22 4.03 5.43
CA GLY A 91 5.24 2.98 5.70
C GLY A 91 5.37 2.41 7.12
N GLY A 92 6.59 2.26 7.63
CA GLY A 92 6.87 1.84 9.00
C GLY A 92 6.32 2.82 10.05
N LEU A 93 6.39 4.12 9.77
CA LEU A 93 5.72 5.12 10.61
C LEU A 93 4.20 4.88 10.65
N GLY A 94 3.58 4.63 9.49
CA GLY A 94 2.16 4.28 9.43
C GLY A 94 1.82 3.03 10.24
N LEU A 95 2.63 1.97 10.09
CA LEU A 95 2.48 0.74 10.90
C LEU A 95 2.63 1.00 12.40
N GLY A 96 3.55 1.88 12.80
CA GLY A 96 3.73 2.26 14.20
C GLY A 96 2.51 2.99 14.77
N VAL A 97 1.92 3.92 14.01
CA VAL A 97 0.69 4.62 14.40
C VAL A 97 -0.47 3.65 14.54
N MET A 98 -0.63 2.71 13.57
CA MET A 98 -1.67 1.67 13.63
C MET A 98 -1.48 0.74 14.85
N SER A 99 -0.24 0.36 15.14
CA SER A 99 0.10 -0.44 16.32
C SER A 99 -0.25 0.29 17.62
N GLY A 100 0.00 1.60 17.68
CA GLY A 100 -0.41 2.44 18.82
C GLY A 100 -1.93 2.50 18.98
N ALA A 101 -2.68 2.53 17.88
CA ALA A 101 -4.15 2.54 17.92
C ALA A 101 -4.74 1.30 18.61
N LEU A 102 -4.09 0.13 18.50
CA LEU A 102 -4.54 -1.11 19.17
C LEU A 102 -4.49 -1.02 20.71
N THR A 103 -3.71 -0.10 21.26
CA THR A 103 -3.56 0.07 22.70
C THR A 103 -4.47 1.15 23.28
N MET A 104 -5.28 1.81 22.43
CA MET A 104 -6.15 2.90 22.84
C MET A 104 -7.53 2.42 23.28
N PRO A 105 -8.23 3.20 24.12
CA PRO A 105 -9.62 2.90 24.47
C PRO A 105 -10.52 2.94 23.26
N HIS A 106 -11.55 2.10 23.24
CA HIS A 106 -12.55 2.02 22.16
C HIS A 106 -13.60 3.16 22.27
N ASP A 107 -13.14 4.40 22.25
CA ASP A 107 -13.96 5.62 22.35
C ASP A 107 -14.03 6.43 21.04
N GLY A 108 -13.52 5.84 19.95
CA GLY A 108 -13.41 6.48 18.63
C GLY A 108 -12.04 7.15 18.37
N THR A 109 -11.24 7.36 19.40
CA THR A 109 -9.88 7.92 19.25
C THR A 109 -8.99 6.94 18.49
N GLU A 110 -9.12 5.65 18.75
CA GLU A 110 -8.43 4.58 18.03
C GLU A 110 -8.71 4.63 16.53
N ALA A 111 -9.94 4.96 16.13
CA ALA A 111 -10.33 5.06 14.72
C ALA A 111 -9.57 6.19 14.01
N LEU A 112 -9.39 7.33 14.66
CA LEU A 112 -8.61 8.45 14.10
C LEU A 112 -7.14 8.04 13.88
N PHE A 113 -6.51 7.41 14.87
CA PHE A 113 -5.13 6.93 14.74
C PHE A 113 -5.00 5.85 13.69
N THR A 114 -5.97 4.94 13.60
CA THR A 114 -6.02 3.94 12.54
C THR A 114 -6.11 4.58 11.16
N ILE A 115 -6.98 5.56 10.95
CA ILE A 115 -7.12 6.28 9.67
C ILE A 115 -5.83 7.00 9.30
N VAL A 116 -5.21 7.70 10.25
CA VAL A 116 -3.93 8.38 10.02
C VAL A 116 -2.83 7.37 9.68
N GLY A 117 -2.73 6.27 10.44
CA GLY A 117 -1.74 5.23 10.20
C GLY A 117 -1.90 4.57 8.85
N VAL A 118 -3.14 4.25 8.45
CA VAL A 118 -3.45 3.69 7.11
C VAL A 118 -3.10 4.67 6.00
N ALA A 119 -3.39 5.97 6.16
CA ALA A 119 -3.04 6.99 5.17
C ALA A 119 -1.52 7.11 4.98
N VAL A 120 -0.76 7.11 6.08
CA VAL A 120 0.72 7.14 6.03
C VAL A 120 1.27 5.84 5.44
N LEU A 121 0.70 4.69 5.79
CA LEU A 121 1.08 3.40 5.21
C LEU A 121 0.81 3.36 3.69
N ALA A 122 -0.34 3.87 3.26
CA ALA A 122 -0.67 3.97 1.84
C ALA A 122 0.31 4.87 1.08
N LEU A 123 0.76 5.98 1.69
CA LEU A 123 1.83 6.81 1.15
C LEU A 123 3.15 6.03 1.03
N GLY A 124 3.52 5.25 2.04
CA GLY A 124 4.67 4.35 1.99
C GLY A 124 4.60 3.37 0.83
N HIS A 125 3.45 2.73 0.62
CA HIS A 125 3.23 1.84 -0.53
C HIS A 125 3.29 2.57 -1.87
N GLN A 126 2.78 3.80 -1.95
CA GLN A 126 2.88 4.61 -3.16
C GLN A 126 4.33 4.93 -3.50
N LEU A 127 5.12 5.34 -2.50
CA LEU A 127 6.56 5.57 -2.67
C LEU A 127 7.30 4.29 -3.08
N ASN A 128 6.94 3.15 -2.51
CA ASN A 128 7.50 1.84 -2.84
C ASN A 128 7.25 1.47 -4.31
N ARG A 129 6.05 1.76 -4.83
CA ARG A 129 5.73 1.59 -6.26
C ARG A 129 6.53 2.50 -7.17
N ILE A 130 6.70 3.77 -6.78
CA ILE A 130 7.49 4.74 -7.55
C ILE A 130 8.95 4.32 -7.60
N ALA A 131 9.48 3.79 -6.50
CA ALA A 131 10.86 3.33 -6.40
C ALA A 131 11.15 2.07 -7.23
N ALA A 132 10.11 1.27 -7.54
CA ALA A 132 10.21 0.04 -8.32
C ALA A 132 10.15 0.27 -9.85
N ASN A 133 9.81 1.49 -10.33
CA ASN A 133 9.74 1.87 -11.75
C ASN A 133 10.94 2.70 -12.17
#